data_0d73b6483bda588209a2df78c6feecf2
#
_entry.id   0d73b6483bda588209a2df78c6feecf2
#
_cell.length_a   1.000
_cell.length_b   1.000
_cell.length_c   1.000
_cell.angle_alpha   90.00
_cell.angle_beta   90.00
_cell.angle_gamma   90.00
#
_symmetry.space_group_name_H-M   'P 1'
#
loop_
_entity.id
_entity.type
_entity.pdbx_description
1 polymer ?
#
loop_
_entity_poly.entity_id
_entity_poly.type
_entity_poly.pdbx_seq_one_letter_code
_entity_poly.pdbx_strand_id
1 'polypeptide(L)'
;MSDATQAIAPKILLVEDDRNFGDVLRSFLEVHDYDVTLATDGLAGFEAYRQGKWDVCIFDVMMPRLSGFELAKKVRESDKDTPIIFLTAKAMKEDILNGFEIGADDYITKPFNSEELLARMNVILRRSQAPADPKEEQTEFEFGQFHFNFPLRILTHTDNSGEKSKDKLSPKEAQLLRLFAINKNDILSRNEALTKIWGEDNYFTARSMDVFVTKLRKYVKPDENIEIVNIHGNGFQLLIRSETEDA
;
A
#
# COMPACT_ATOMS: atom_id res chain seq x y z
N MET A 1 4.68 -38.24 -15.85
CA MET A 1 4.81 -37.89 -14.43
C MET A 1 4.95 -36.39 -14.39
N SER A 2 3.86 -35.70 -14.09
CA SER A 2 3.83 -34.23 -14.06
C SER A 2 4.46 -33.79 -12.76
N ASP A 3 5.57 -33.09 -12.85
CA ASP A 3 6.17 -32.35 -11.75
C ASP A 3 5.24 -31.17 -11.44
N ALA A 4 4.31 -31.39 -10.51
CA ALA A 4 3.54 -30.31 -9.92
C ALA A 4 4.51 -29.51 -9.06
N THR A 5 4.98 -28.38 -9.56
CA THR A 5 5.68 -27.37 -8.77
C THR A 5 4.74 -27.00 -7.62
N GLN A 6 5.02 -27.51 -6.42
CA GLN A 6 4.27 -27.18 -5.21
C GLN A 6 4.41 -25.66 -5.00
N ALA A 7 3.34 -24.93 -5.23
CA ALA A 7 3.33 -23.49 -4.97
C ALA A 7 3.66 -23.30 -3.48
N ILE A 8 4.70 -22.51 -3.19
CA ILE A 8 5.09 -22.21 -1.81
C ILE A 8 3.97 -21.38 -1.18
N ALA A 9 3.41 -21.86 -0.07
CA ALA A 9 2.38 -21.15 0.68
C ALA A 9 2.84 -19.75 1.09
N PRO A 10 2.05 -18.69 0.84
CA PRO A 10 2.41 -17.35 1.26
C PRO A 10 2.54 -17.25 2.78
N LYS A 11 3.60 -16.58 3.25
CA LYS A 11 3.93 -16.44 4.67
C LYS A 11 3.27 -15.22 5.28
N ILE A 12 2.50 -15.45 6.33
CA ILE A 12 1.75 -14.42 7.04
C ILE A 12 2.30 -14.27 8.47
N LEU A 13 2.63 -13.03 8.86
CA LEU A 13 2.87 -12.69 10.25
C LEU A 13 1.57 -12.10 10.83
N LEU A 14 0.91 -12.86 11.69
CA LEU A 14 -0.27 -12.43 12.45
C LEU A 14 0.16 -12.01 13.86
N VAL A 15 -0.13 -10.78 14.25
CA VAL A 15 0.16 -10.26 15.60
C VAL A 15 -1.15 -9.85 16.25
N GLU A 16 -1.55 -10.60 17.28
CA GLU A 16 -2.85 -10.48 17.95
C GLU A 16 -2.70 -10.88 19.41
N ASP A 17 -3.12 -10.04 20.35
CA ASP A 17 -2.96 -10.31 21.80
C ASP A 17 -4.08 -11.16 22.38
N ASP A 18 -5.27 -11.17 21.79
CA ASP A 18 -6.31 -12.15 22.10
C ASP A 18 -5.95 -13.51 21.50
N ARG A 19 -5.44 -14.42 22.36
CA ARG A 19 -5.01 -15.77 21.93
C ARG A 19 -6.12 -16.57 21.27
N ASN A 20 -7.36 -16.49 21.80
CA ASN A 20 -8.47 -17.25 21.25
C ASN A 20 -8.80 -16.78 19.83
N PHE A 21 -8.90 -15.48 19.64
CA PHE A 21 -9.15 -14.90 18.34
C PHE A 21 -7.97 -15.14 17.38
N GLY A 22 -6.72 -14.97 17.83
CA GLY A 22 -5.52 -15.22 17.07
C GLY A 22 -5.41 -16.68 16.59
N ASP A 23 -5.67 -17.67 17.48
CA ASP A 23 -5.64 -19.10 17.13
C ASP A 23 -6.74 -19.46 16.13
N VAL A 24 -7.97 -18.92 16.29
CA VAL A 24 -9.06 -19.14 15.33
C VAL A 24 -8.72 -18.56 13.97
N LEU A 25 -8.21 -17.33 13.94
CA LEU A 25 -7.85 -16.66 12.69
C LEU A 25 -6.67 -17.34 11.99
N ARG A 26 -5.65 -17.76 12.75
CA ARG A 26 -4.54 -18.57 12.24
C ARG A 26 -5.05 -19.83 11.59
N SER A 27 -5.86 -20.63 12.31
CA SER A 27 -6.41 -21.89 11.79
C SER A 27 -7.26 -21.68 10.53
N PHE A 28 -8.04 -20.59 10.49
CA PHE A 28 -8.80 -20.22 9.30
C PHE A 28 -7.88 -19.95 8.09
N LEU A 29 -6.82 -19.19 8.28
CA LEU A 29 -5.87 -18.87 7.20
C LEU A 29 -5.06 -20.11 6.76
N GLU A 30 -4.64 -20.98 7.70
CA GLU A 30 -3.93 -22.23 7.39
C GLU A 30 -4.79 -23.18 6.54
N VAL A 31 -6.12 -23.26 6.78
CA VAL A 31 -7.05 -24.03 5.94
C VAL A 31 -7.14 -23.47 4.51
N HIS A 32 -6.78 -22.22 4.30
CA HIS A 32 -6.74 -21.56 2.98
C HIS A 32 -5.32 -21.49 2.38
N ASP A 33 -4.45 -22.44 2.75
CA ASP A 33 -3.11 -22.63 2.20
C ASP A 33 -2.12 -21.48 2.49
N TYR A 34 -2.23 -20.79 3.64
CA TYR A 34 -1.26 -19.84 4.13
C TYR A 34 -0.36 -20.43 5.21
N ASP A 35 0.92 -20.05 5.21
CA ASP A 35 1.88 -20.36 6.30
C ASP A 35 1.83 -19.23 7.33
N VAL A 36 1.22 -19.46 8.50
CA VAL A 36 0.89 -18.41 9.47
C VAL A 36 1.73 -18.53 10.73
N THR A 37 2.51 -17.50 11.02
CA THR A 37 3.16 -17.34 12.32
C THR A 37 2.36 -16.37 13.18
N LEU A 38 1.87 -16.82 14.34
CA LEU A 38 1.15 -16.02 15.32
C LEU A 38 2.11 -15.50 16.39
N ALA A 39 2.13 -14.19 16.60
CA ALA A 39 2.77 -13.54 17.74
C ALA A 39 1.69 -12.90 18.63
N THR A 40 1.85 -12.97 19.95
CA THR A 40 0.80 -12.61 20.92
C THR A 40 0.98 -11.20 21.51
N ASP A 41 1.89 -10.39 21.00
CA ASP A 41 2.09 -8.98 21.33
C ASP A 41 3.04 -8.31 20.33
N GLY A 42 3.08 -6.99 20.35
CA GLY A 42 3.88 -6.22 19.39
C GLY A 42 5.39 -6.45 19.48
N LEU A 43 5.95 -6.76 20.67
CA LEU A 43 7.39 -7.04 20.81
C LEU A 43 7.74 -8.39 20.19
N ALA A 44 6.96 -9.44 20.52
CA ALA A 44 7.11 -10.76 19.89
C ALA A 44 6.89 -10.68 18.38
N GLY A 45 5.93 -9.85 17.92
CA GLY A 45 5.69 -9.56 16.51
C GLY A 45 6.91 -8.94 15.82
N PHE A 46 7.56 -7.96 16.48
CA PHE A 46 8.76 -7.35 15.90
C PHE A 46 9.96 -8.32 15.85
N GLU A 47 10.13 -9.15 16.87
CA GLU A 47 11.17 -10.19 16.86
C GLU A 47 10.93 -11.23 15.75
N ALA A 48 9.70 -11.72 15.61
CA ALA A 48 9.31 -12.64 14.53
C ALA A 48 9.53 -12.00 13.15
N TYR A 49 9.13 -10.71 13.00
CA TYR A 49 9.33 -9.97 11.77
C TYR A 49 10.80 -9.96 11.32
N ARG A 50 11.73 -9.70 12.24
CA ARG A 50 13.17 -9.64 11.95
C ARG A 50 13.80 -11.00 11.59
N GLN A 51 13.19 -12.08 12.01
CA GLN A 51 13.70 -13.45 11.80
C GLN A 51 13.18 -14.10 10.52
N GLY A 52 12.14 -13.53 9.89
CA GLY A 52 11.46 -14.10 8.73
C GLY A 52 11.42 -13.17 7.52
N LYS A 53 10.86 -13.72 6.44
CA LYS A 53 10.37 -12.96 5.29
C LYS A 53 8.87 -13.22 5.18
N TRP A 54 8.12 -12.17 4.97
CA TRP A 54 6.67 -12.19 5.05
C TRP A 54 6.06 -11.65 3.77
N ASP A 55 5.04 -12.33 3.26
CA ASP A 55 4.28 -11.88 2.10
C ASP A 55 3.19 -10.88 2.49
N VAL A 56 2.66 -11.01 3.73
CA VAL A 56 1.72 -10.05 4.35
C VAL A 56 1.91 -10.06 5.86
N CYS A 57 1.80 -8.90 6.50
CA CYS A 57 1.71 -8.74 7.94
C CYS A 57 0.30 -8.30 8.33
N ILE A 58 -0.28 -8.92 9.36
CA ILE A 58 -1.60 -8.59 9.91
C ILE A 58 -1.39 -8.22 11.37
N PHE A 59 -1.67 -6.97 11.74
CA PHE A 59 -1.41 -6.47 13.10
C PHE A 59 -2.70 -5.96 13.74
N ASP A 60 -3.03 -6.46 14.94
CA ASP A 60 -3.98 -5.74 15.78
C ASP A 60 -3.38 -4.40 16.19
N VAL A 61 -4.19 -3.36 16.15
CA VAL A 61 -3.78 -2.02 16.61
C VAL A 61 -3.69 -1.95 18.11
N MET A 62 -4.60 -2.61 18.83
CA MET A 62 -4.80 -2.47 20.26
C MET A 62 -4.11 -3.57 21.05
N MET A 63 -2.79 -3.53 21.12
CA MET A 63 -2.00 -4.52 21.87
C MET A 63 -1.23 -3.88 23.04
N PRO A 64 -0.99 -4.63 24.14
CA PRO A 64 -0.15 -4.17 25.24
C PRO A 64 1.32 -4.08 24.83
N ARG A 65 2.08 -3.26 25.54
CA ARG A 65 3.54 -3.05 25.41
C ARG A 65 3.97 -2.32 24.14
N LEU A 66 3.60 -2.78 22.97
CA LEU A 66 3.87 -2.16 21.69
C LEU A 66 2.61 -2.30 20.82
N SER A 67 1.98 -1.17 20.51
CA SER A 67 0.78 -1.14 19.66
C SER A 67 1.09 -1.55 18.23
N GLY A 68 0.08 -2.00 17.46
CA GLY A 68 0.26 -2.33 16.07
C GLY A 68 0.78 -1.17 15.23
N PHE A 69 0.40 0.07 15.56
CA PHE A 69 0.93 1.26 14.89
C PHE A 69 2.43 1.48 15.14
N GLU A 70 2.88 1.30 16.38
CA GLU A 70 4.29 1.41 16.72
C GLU A 70 5.11 0.28 16.10
N LEU A 71 4.55 -0.94 16.07
CA LEU A 71 5.14 -2.08 15.38
C LEU A 71 5.31 -1.78 13.89
N ALA A 72 4.27 -1.30 13.23
CA ALA A 72 4.32 -0.95 11.81
C ALA A 72 5.33 0.17 11.52
N LYS A 73 5.44 1.20 12.38
CA LYS A 73 6.48 2.23 12.25
C LYS A 73 7.88 1.62 12.25
N LYS A 74 8.17 0.72 13.21
CA LYS A 74 9.46 0.02 13.29
C LYS A 74 9.75 -0.83 12.06
N VAL A 75 8.74 -1.53 11.52
CA VAL A 75 8.86 -2.28 10.27
C VAL A 75 9.19 -1.33 9.12
N ARG A 76 8.47 -0.21 9.00
CA ARG A 76 8.63 0.77 7.89
C ARG A 76 9.95 1.54 7.91
N GLU A 77 10.68 1.55 9.04
CA GLU A 77 12.05 2.10 9.11
C GLU A 77 13.02 1.34 8.19
N SER A 78 12.82 0.03 8.03
CA SER A 78 13.70 -0.84 7.23
C SER A 78 13.04 -1.46 5.99
N ASP A 79 11.71 -1.57 5.97
CA ASP A 79 10.95 -2.22 4.91
C ASP A 79 9.69 -1.42 4.55
N LYS A 80 9.68 -0.88 3.34
CA LYS A 80 8.52 -0.20 2.75
C LYS A 80 7.69 -1.13 1.86
N ASP A 81 8.09 -2.39 1.72
CA ASP A 81 7.63 -3.29 0.68
C ASP A 81 6.62 -4.32 1.18
N THR A 82 6.88 -4.93 2.34
CA THR A 82 5.96 -5.93 2.91
C THR A 82 4.61 -5.30 3.23
N PRO A 83 3.51 -5.82 2.68
CA PRO A 83 2.18 -5.30 2.94
C PRO A 83 1.78 -5.44 4.42
N ILE A 84 1.11 -4.41 4.96
CA ILE A 84 0.59 -4.40 6.32
C ILE A 84 -0.91 -4.14 6.30
N ILE A 85 -1.67 -5.04 6.93
CA ILE A 85 -3.11 -4.90 7.18
C ILE A 85 -3.30 -4.68 8.69
N PHE A 86 -4.03 -3.65 9.07
CA PHE A 86 -4.43 -3.46 10.46
C PHE A 86 -5.80 -4.08 10.74
N LEU A 87 -5.89 -4.81 11.86
CA LEU A 87 -7.15 -5.21 12.48
C LEU A 87 -7.39 -4.36 13.73
N THR A 88 -8.59 -3.85 13.93
CA THR A 88 -8.84 -2.98 15.08
C THR A 88 -10.30 -2.89 15.48
N ALA A 89 -10.55 -2.77 16.78
CA ALA A 89 -11.86 -2.39 17.31
C ALA A 89 -12.11 -0.87 17.20
N LYS A 90 -11.09 -0.06 16.90
CA LYS A 90 -11.20 1.40 16.77
C LYS A 90 -11.60 1.80 15.36
N ALA A 91 -12.82 2.34 15.25
CA ALA A 91 -13.36 2.92 14.02
C ALA A 91 -13.21 4.46 13.96
N MET A 92 -12.38 5.08 14.83
CA MET A 92 -12.22 6.53 14.80
C MET A 92 -11.44 6.95 13.55
N LYS A 93 -11.90 8.01 12.90
CA LYS A 93 -11.28 8.55 11.67
C LYS A 93 -9.79 8.83 11.82
N GLU A 94 -9.39 9.32 12.98
CA GLU A 94 -8.01 9.69 13.30
C GLU A 94 -7.08 8.47 13.36
N ASP A 95 -7.53 7.36 13.94
CA ASP A 95 -6.76 6.11 14.00
C ASP A 95 -6.54 5.51 12.61
N ILE A 96 -7.55 5.55 11.76
CA ILE A 96 -7.49 5.06 10.37
C ILE A 96 -6.49 5.90 9.54
N LEU A 97 -6.58 7.23 9.66
CA LEU A 97 -5.66 8.14 8.98
C LEU A 97 -4.22 7.91 9.44
N ASN A 98 -4.00 7.76 10.74
CA ASN A 98 -2.68 7.45 11.31
C ASN A 98 -2.12 6.12 10.76
N GLY A 99 -2.96 5.07 10.64
CA GLY A 99 -2.55 3.78 10.06
C GLY A 99 -2.06 3.93 8.60
N PHE A 100 -2.77 4.67 7.78
CA PHE A 100 -2.36 4.92 6.40
C PHE A 100 -1.16 5.87 6.29
N GLU A 101 -1.02 6.85 7.20
CA GLU A 101 0.17 7.70 7.27
C GLU A 101 1.44 6.89 7.59
N ILE A 102 1.32 5.85 8.42
CA ILE A 102 2.40 4.91 8.70
C ILE A 102 2.77 4.09 7.46
N GLY A 103 1.85 3.93 6.52
CA GLY A 103 2.08 3.16 5.29
C GLY A 103 1.44 1.77 5.32
N ALA A 104 0.30 1.61 6.00
CA ALA A 104 -0.54 0.42 5.88
C ALA A 104 -1.14 0.29 4.48
N ASP A 105 -1.33 -0.94 4.04
CA ASP A 105 -1.96 -1.26 2.76
C ASP A 105 -3.48 -1.41 2.88
N ASP A 106 -3.95 -1.83 4.05
CA ASP A 106 -5.38 -1.94 4.34
C ASP A 106 -5.68 -1.81 5.84
N TYR A 107 -6.97 -1.63 6.16
CA TYR A 107 -7.47 -1.42 7.51
C TYR A 107 -8.85 -2.06 7.66
N ILE A 108 -8.99 -3.01 8.58
CA ILE A 108 -10.22 -3.79 8.80
C ILE A 108 -10.71 -3.58 10.23
N THR A 109 -11.96 -3.18 10.37
CA THR A 109 -12.58 -2.95 11.69
C THR A 109 -13.22 -4.22 12.23
N LYS A 110 -12.92 -4.55 13.49
CA LYS A 110 -13.57 -5.63 14.24
C LYS A 110 -14.98 -5.16 14.72
N PRO A 111 -16.04 -5.99 14.62
CA PRO A 111 -16.04 -7.33 14.07
C PRO A 111 -16.06 -7.35 12.54
N PHE A 112 -15.35 -8.30 11.92
CA PHE A 112 -15.32 -8.51 10.48
C PHE A 112 -15.59 -9.98 10.14
N ASN A 113 -15.93 -10.25 8.88
CA ASN A 113 -16.01 -11.61 8.35
C ASN A 113 -14.59 -12.06 7.92
N SER A 114 -14.18 -13.26 8.34
CA SER A 114 -12.88 -13.83 7.95
C SER A 114 -12.70 -13.96 6.42
N GLU A 115 -13.80 -14.17 5.68
CA GLU A 115 -13.78 -14.17 4.21
C GLU A 115 -13.49 -12.79 3.63
N GLU A 116 -13.89 -11.69 4.29
CA GLU A 116 -13.52 -10.32 3.91
C GLU A 116 -12.01 -10.11 4.02
N LEU A 117 -11.41 -10.52 5.14
CA LEU A 117 -9.95 -10.47 5.31
C LEU A 117 -9.25 -11.29 4.21
N LEU A 118 -9.73 -12.52 3.94
CA LEU A 118 -9.16 -13.37 2.90
C LEU A 118 -9.24 -12.73 1.52
N ALA A 119 -10.39 -12.12 1.16
CA ALA A 119 -10.55 -11.42 -0.11
C ALA A 119 -9.56 -10.24 -0.25
N ARG A 120 -9.37 -9.46 0.81
CA ARG A 120 -8.43 -8.33 0.85
C ARG A 120 -6.97 -8.78 0.75
N MET A 121 -6.60 -9.83 1.49
CA MET A 121 -5.28 -10.45 1.40
C MET A 121 -4.99 -10.95 -0.02
N ASN A 122 -5.96 -11.64 -0.65
CA ASN A 122 -5.83 -12.14 -2.02
C ASN A 122 -5.61 -11.02 -3.04
N VAL A 123 -6.25 -9.85 -2.86
CA VAL A 123 -6.02 -8.67 -3.71
C VAL A 123 -4.59 -8.15 -3.52
N ILE A 124 -4.09 -8.09 -2.30
CA ILE A 124 -2.74 -7.64 -1.96
C ILE A 124 -1.69 -8.60 -2.54
N LEU A 125 -1.85 -9.90 -2.34
CA LEU A 125 -0.91 -10.95 -2.80
C LEU A 125 -0.89 -11.12 -4.31
N ARG A 126 -2.04 -11.08 -5.00
CA ARG A 126 -2.11 -11.19 -6.47
C ARG A 126 -1.38 -10.05 -7.19
N ARG A 127 -1.28 -8.88 -6.60
CA ARG A 127 -0.59 -7.72 -7.20
C ARG A 127 0.92 -7.90 -7.31
N SER A 128 1.51 -8.80 -6.53
CA SER A 128 2.90 -9.21 -6.71
C SER A 128 3.11 -10.20 -7.88
N GLN A 129 2.03 -10.72 -8.51
CA GLN A 129 2.09 -11.82 -9.49
C GLN A 129 1.31 -11.60 -10.80
N ALA A 130 0.56 -10.50 -10.98
CA ALA A 130 -0.35 -10.34 -12.12
C ALA A 130 0.33 -9.89 -13.41
N PRO A 131 -0.01 -10.50 -14.59
CA PRO A 131 0.36 -9.96 -15.90
C PRO A 131 -0.56 -8.81 -16.31
N ALA A 132 -0.01 -7.82 -16.97
CA ALA A 132 -0.58 -6.50 -17.25
C ALA A 132 -1.43 -6.45 -18.53
N ASP A 133 -2.43 -5.53 -18.55
CA ASP A 133 -3.12 -4.98 -19.70
C ASP A 133 -2.10 -4.26 -20.62
N PRO A 134 -2.20 -4.23 -21.97
CA PRO A 134 -1.21 -3.60 -22.87
C PRO A 134 -0.91 -2.11 -22.60
N LYS A 135 -1.82 -1.34 -22.01
CA LYS A 135 -1.53 -0.04 -21.40
C LYS A 135 -0.78 -0.17 -20.07
N GLU A 136 -0.80 -1.34 -19.49
CA GLU A 136 -0.10 -1.74 -18.27
C GLU A 136 1.29 -2.33 -18.56
N GLU A 137 1.77 -2.40 -19.79
CA GLU A 137 3.15 -2.76 -20.13
C GLU A 137 4.14 -1.63 -19.87
N GLN A 138 3.66 -0.37 -19.79
CA GLN A 138 4.55 0.74 -19.48
C GLN A 138 5.02 0.67 -18.02
N THR A 139 6.30 0.46 -17.86
CA THR A 139 6.97 0.34 -16.56
C THR A 139 7.82 1.54 -16.19
N GLU A 140 8.14 2.38 -17.18
CA GLU A 140 8.94 3.59 -17.03
C GLU A 140 8.12 4.80 -17.47
N PHE A 141 8.13 5.85 -16.66
CA PHE A 141 7.36 7.06 -16.91
C PHE A 141 8.24 8.29 -16.77
N GLU A 142 8.11 9.22 -17.71
CA GLU A 142 8.73 10.54 -17.63
C GLU A 142 7.66 11.62 -17.59
N PHE A 143 7.80 12.53 -16.62
CA PHE A 143 6.93 13.70 -16.48
C PHE A 143 7.66 14.83 -15.76
N GLY A 144 7.79 15.98 -16.44
CA GLY A 144 8.62 17.10 -15.99
C GLY A 144 10.05 16.64 -15.68
N GLN A 145 10.55 16.99 -14.50
CA GLN A 145 11.88 16.63 -14.03
C GLN A 145 11.95 15.24 -13.36
N PHE A 146 10.88 14.42 -13.47
CA PHE A 146 10.81 13.12 -12.83
C PHE A 146 10.91 11.98 -13.82
N HIS A 147 11.65 10.95 -13.39
CA HIS A 147 11.65 9.61 -13.98
C HIS A 147 11.15 8.61 -12.94
N PHE A 148 10.10 7.87 -13.25
CA PHE A 148 9.49 6.88 -12.36
C PHE A 148 9.63 5.47 -12.93
N ASN A 149 10.37 4.62 -12.21
CA ASN A 149 10.48 3.19 -12.46
C ASN A 149 9.48 2.45 -11.59
N PHE A 150 8.39 1.97 -12.17
CA PHE A 150 7.31 1.32 -11.44
C PHE A 150 7.72 -0.03 -10.82
N PRO A 151 8.39 -0.98 -11.53
CA PRO A 151 8.82 -2.25 -10.94
C PRO A 151 9.77 -2.08 -9.74
N LEU A 152 10.67 -1.12 -9.80
CA LEU A 152 11.57 -0.80 -8.70
C LEU A 152 10.93 0.11 -7.65
N ARG A 153 9.79 0.74 -7.99
CA ARG A 153 9.11 1.75 -7.18
C ARG A 153 10.01 2.92 -6.80
N ILE A 154 10.86 3.32 -7.74
CA ILE A 154 11.81 4.42 -7.55
C ILE A 154 11.33 5.62 -8.36
N LEU A 155 11.10 6.74 -7.67
CA LEU A 155 10.91 8.05 -8.27
C LEU A 155 12.23 8.81 -8.18
N THR A 156 12.79 9.18 -9.34
CA THR A 156 14.01 9.97 -9.46
C THR A 156 13.63 11.37 -9.90
N HIS A 157 14.03 12.37 -9.14
CA HIS A 157 13.97 13.77 -9.53
C HIS A 157 15.35 14.22 -10.00
N THR A 158 15.42 14.93 -11.12
CA THR A 158 16.64 15.53 -11.65
C THR A 158 16.40 17.03 -11.70
N ASP A 159 17.10 17.80 -10.88
CA ASP A 159 16.94 19.25 -10.84
C ASP A 159 17.62 19.96 -12.03
N ASN A 160 17.47 21.29 -12.12
CA ASN A 160 18.04 22.09 -13.19
C ASN A 160 19.58 22.13 -13.19
N SER A 161 20.24 21.70 -12.11
CA SER A 161 21.71 21.55 -12.03
C SER A 161 22.18 20.17 -12.48
N GLY A 162 21.25 19.23 -12.71
CA GLY A 162 21.54 17.84 -13.03
C GLY A 162 21.76 16.95 -11.80
N GLU A 163 21.55 17.48 -10.59
CA GLU A 163 21.59 16.68 -9.36
C GLU A 163 20.38 15.75 -9.27
N LYS A 164 20.61 14.50 -8.86
CA LYS A 164 19.58 13.47 -8.79
C LYS A 164 19.29 13.08 -7.37
N SER A 165 18.02 13.18 -6.98
CA SER A 165 17.48 12.58 -5.76
C SER A 165 16.59 11.37 -6.09
N LYS A 166 16.50 10.40 -5.19
CA LYS A 166 15.70 9.18 -5.37
C LYS A 166 14.85 8.92 -4.15
N ASP A 167 13.57 8.69 -4.40
CA ASP A 167 12.59 8.26 -3.39
C ASP A 167 12.11 6.85 -3.69
N LYS A 168 12.13 5.99 -2.67
CA LYS A 168 11.52 4.65 -2.74
C LYS A 168 10.07 4.76 -2.28
N LEU A 169 9.15 4.43 -3.15
CA LEU A 169 7.71 4.47 -2.90
C LEU A 169 7.22 3.17 -2.27
N SER A 170 6.22 3.24 -1.41
CA SER A 170 5.47 2.06 -0.98
C SER A 170 4.65 1.48 -2.14
N PRO A 171 4.16 0.22 -2.04
CA PRO A 171 3.37 -0.39 -3.11
C PRO A 171 2.16 0.44 -3.54
N LYS A 172 1.40 1.00 -2.59
CA LYS A 172 0.21 1.83 -2.89
C LYS A 172 0.55 3.19 -3.49
N GLU A 173 1.61 3.84 -3.01
CA GLU A 173 2.13 5.09 -3.59
C GLU A 173 2.53 4.87 -5.05
N ALA A 174 3.26 3.79 -5.33
CA ALA A 174 3.70 3.46 -6.67
C ALA A 174 2.53 3.15 -7.61
N GLN A 175 1.54 2.39 -7.15
CA GLN A 175 0.34 2.08 -7.93
C GLN A 175 -0.45 3.36 -8.26
N LEU A 176 -0.65 4.24 -7.28
CA LEU A 176 -1.38 5.49 -7.48
C LEU A 176 -0.61 6.45 -8.39
N LEU A 177 0.71 6.58 -8.21
CA LEU A 177 1.56 7.40 -9.08
C LEU A 177 1.55 6.88 -10.53
N ARG A 178 1.56 5.55 -10.71
CA ARG A 178 1.44 4.94 -12.03
C ARG A 178 0.13 5.31 -12.71
N LEU A 179 -1.01 5.21 -12.01
CA LEU A 179 -2.31 5.63 -12.57
C LEU A 179 -2.30 7.10 -12.97
N PHE A 180 -1.70 7.97 -12.18
CA PHE A 180 -1.51 9.38 -12.53
C PHE A 180 -0.63 9.55 -13.76
N ALA A 181 0.48 8.82 -13.85
CA ALA A 181 1.41 8.93 -14.97
C ALA A 181 0.82 8.40 -16.30
N ILE A 182 -0.03 7.36 -16.24
CA ILE A 182 -0.78 6.86 -17.41
C ILE A 182 -1.82 7.89 -17.86
N ASN A 183 -2.46 8.59 -16.94
CA ASN A 183 -3.52 9.58 -17.19
C ASN A 183 -2.99 11.02 -17.02
N LYS A 184 -1.71 11.28 -17.36
CA LYS A 184 -1.14 12.63 -17.23
C LYS A 184 -1.96 13.63 -18.04
N ASN A 185 -2.27 14.77 -17.41
CA ASN A 185 -3.14 15.83 -17.90
C ASN A 185 -4.62 15.44 -18.12
N ASP A 186 -5.00 14.19 -17.79
CA ASP A 186 -6.38 13.73 -17.80
C ASP A 186 -6.90 13.51 -16.37
N ILE A 187 -8.22 13.45 -16.23
CA ILE A 187 -8.86 13.22 -14.93
C ILE A 187 -8.83 11.73 -14.61
N LEU A 188 -8.13 11.37 -13.53
CA LEU A 188 -8.23 10.05 -12.91
C LEU A 188 -9.44 10.06 -11.96
N SER A 189 -10.50 9.33 -12.31
CA SER A 189 -11.67 9.26 -11.47
C SER A 189 -11.36 8.59 -10.13
N ARG A 190 -11.96 9.09 -9.04
CA ARG A 190 -11.77 8.52 -7.70
C ARG A 190 -12.20 7.06 -7.65
N ASN A 191 -13.36 6.72 -8.22
CA ASN A 191 -13.89 5.36 -8.24
C ASN A 191 -12.96 4.41 -9.01
N GLU A 192 -12.46 4.80 -10.18
CA GLU A 192 -11.50 4.01 -10.95
C GLU A 192 -10.23 3.71 -10.15
N ALA A 193 -9.63 4.74 -9.54
CA ALA A 193 -8.43 4.57 -8.74
C ALA A 193 -8.67 3.65 -7.53
N LEU A 194 -9.79 3.83 -6.82
CA LEU A 194 -10.17 3.01 -5.66
C LEU A 194 -10.38 1.55 -6.05
N THR A 195 -11.15 1.30 -7.10
CA THR A 195 -11.39 -0.06 -7.60
C THR A 195 -10.10 -0.73 -8.07
N LYS A 196 -9.26 -0.02 -8.84
CA LYS A 196 -8.00 -0.57 -9.35
C LYS A 196 -6.96 -0.82 -8.26
N ILE A 197 -6.90 0.02 -7.20
CA ILE A 197 -5.84 -0.07 -6.18
C ILE A 197 -6.30 -0.77 -4.91
N TRP A 198 -7.57 -0.63 -4.51
CA TRP A 198 -8.11 -1.22 -3.27
C TRP A 198 -9.14 -2.30 -3.51
N GLY A 199 -9.61 -2.49 -4.76
CA GLY A 199 -10.61 -3.49 -5.11
C GLY A 199 -12.05 -3.03 -4.89
N GLU A 200 -12.26 -1.95 -4.14
CA GLU A 200 -13.58 -1.42 -3.79
C GLU A 200 -13.53 0.10 -3.53
N ASP A 201 -14.67 0.76 -3.75
CA ASP A 201 -14.90 2.15 -3.38
C ASP A 201 -15.79 2.18 -2.13
N ASN A 202 -15.17 2.37 -0.97
CA ASN A 202 -15.87 2.58 0.28
C ASN A 202 -15.26 3.76 1.05
N TYR A 203 -15.90 4.11 2.18
CA TYR A 203 -15.46 5.24 3.00
C TYR A 203 -13.97 5.14 3.44
N PHE A 204 -13.50 3.95 3.79
CA PHE A 204 -12.15 3.74 4.29
C PHE A 204 -11.11 3.83 3.17
N THR A 205 -11.37 3.19 2.04
CA THR A 205 -10.49 3.24 0.87
C THR A 205 -10.42 4.65 0.28
N ALA A 206 -11.53 5.40 0.30
CA ALA A 206 -11.55 6.81 -0.11
C ALA A 206 -10.62 7.67 0.78
N ARG A 207 -10.65 7.47 2.09
CA ARG A 207 -9.76 8.18 3.03
C ARG A 207 -8.30 7.76 2.88
N SER A 208 -8.05 6.48 2.66
CA SER A 208 -6.73 5.97 2.33
C SER A 208 -6.15 6.70 1.10
N MET A 209 -6.92 6.79 0.02
CA MET A 209 -6.50 7.49 -1.19
C MET A 209 -6.10 8.95 -0.93
N ASP A 210 -6.86 9.69 -0.11
CA ASP A 210 -6.54 11.09 0.22
C ASP A 210 -5.17 11.23 0.92
N VAL A 211 -4.81 10.27 1.78
CA VAL A 211 -3.49 10.22 2.44
C VAL A 211 -2.39 9.98 1.40
N PHE A 212 -2.57 9.01 0.50
CA PHE A 212 -1.57 8.72 -0.53
C PHE A 212 -1.43 9.87 -1.54
N VAL A 213 -2.51 10.54 -1.92
CA VAL A 213 -2.45 11.77 -2.72
C VAL A 213 -1.63 12.85 -2.02
N THR A 214 -1.83 13.02 -0.70
CA THR A 214 -1.06 13.99 0.08
C THR A 214 0.43 13.66 0.12
N LYS A 215 0.78 12.38 0.22
CA LYS A 215 2.18 11.93 0.15
C LYS A 215 2.79 12.17 -1.23
N LEU A 216 2.07 11.79 -2.30
CA LEU A 216 2.54 12.00 -3.67
C LEU A 216 2.76 13.46 -3.99
N ARG A 217 1.90 14.37 -3.50
CA ARG A 217 2.11 15.82 -3.62
C ARG A 217 3.44 16.28 -3.02
N LYS A 218 3.89 15.67 -1.91
CA LYS A 218 5.19 16.00 -1.32
C LYS A 218 6.35 15.56 -2.20
N TYR A 219 6.23 14.38 -2.83
CA TYR A 219 7.27 13.86 -3.72
C TYR A 219 7.41 14.70 -5.01
N VAL A 220 6.29 15.14 -5.60
CA VAL A 220 6.35 15.92 -6.85
C VAL A 220 6.57 17.41 -6.65
N LYS A 221 6.51 17.92 -5.41
CA LYS A 221 6.68 19.35 -5.08
C LYS A 221 7.96 20.01 -5.59
N PRO A 222 9.12 19.30 -5.70
CA PRO A 222 10.35 19.93 -6.22
C PRO A 222 10.24 20.49 -7.64
N ASP A 223 9.34 19.98 -8.49
CA ASP A 223 9.09 20.54 -9.83
C ASP A 223 7.83 21.44 -9.79
N GLU A 224 8.01 22.74 -9.96
CA GLU A 224 6.93 23.74 -9.93
C GLU A 224 5.94 23.60 -11.10
N ASN A 225 6.32 22.90 -12.18
CA ASN A 225 5.48 22.64 -13.33
C ASN A 225 4.55 21.44 -13.12
N ILE A 226 4.69 20.71 -12.00
CA ILE A 226 3.89 19.51 -11.72
C ILE A 226 3.04 19.69 -10.47
N GLU A 227 1.76 19.39 -10.60
CA GLU A 227 0.83 19.46 -9.49
C GLU A 227 -0.21 18.33 -9.56
N ILE A 228 -0.51 17.71 -8.41
CA ILE A 228 -1.67 16.83 -8.29
C ILE A 228 -2.85 17.66 -7.76
N VAL A 229 -3.75 18.02 -8.67
CA VAL A 229 -4.93 18.85 -8.37
C VAL A 229 -6.15 18.01 -8.07
N ASN A 230 -7.07 18.56 -7.28
CA ASN A 230 -8.37 17.94 -7.02
C ASN A 230 -9.40 18.53 -7.99
N ILE A 231 -10.04 17.68 -8.79
CA ILE A 231 -11.15 18.06 -9.67
C ILE A 231 -12.44 17.73 -8.95
N HIS A 232 -13.08 18.78 -8.43
CA HIS A 232 -14.26 18.65 -7.57
C HIS A 232 -15.36 17.79 -8.21
N GLY A 233 -15.84 16.78 -7.46
CA GLY A 233 -16.86 15.84 -7.92
C GLY A 233 -16.39 14.73 -8.86
N ASN A 234 -15.18 14.83 -9.45
CA ASN A 234 -14.70 13.90 -10.49
C ASN A 234 -13.52 13.04 -10.06
N GLY A 235 -12.54 13.62 -9.36
CA GLY A 235 -11.34 12.87 -8.97
C GLY A 235 -10.11 13.76 -8.84
N PHE A 236 -8.98 13.29 -9.37
CA PHE A 236 -7.70 13.98 -9.32
C PHE A 236 -7.06 14.03 -10.70
N GLN A 237 -6.14 14.96 -10.89
CA GLN A 237 -5.37 15.10 -12.13
C GLN A 237 -3.90 15.36 -11.81
N LEU A 238 -2.98 14.65 -12.45
CA LEU A 238 -1.58 15.02 -12.49
C LEU A 238 -1.40 16.05 -13.60
N LEU A 239 -1.36 17.31 -13.23
CA LEU A 239 -1.17 18.43 -14.14
C LEU A 239 0.31 18.63 -14.40
N ILE A 240 0.69 18.65 -15.68
CA ILE A 240 2.03 18.96 -16.16
C ILE A 240 1.90 20.20 -17.04
N ARG A 241 2.45 21.31 -16.58
CA ARG A 241 2.47 22.56 -17.35
C ARG A 241 3.65 22.52 -18.31
N SER A 242 3.41 22.79 -19.59
CA SER A 242 4.50 23.01 -20.56
C SER A 242 5.05 24.43 -20.40
N GLU A 243 6.37 24.61 -20.51
CA GLU A 243 7.04 25.92 -20.42
C GLU A 243 6.63 26.95 -21.51
N THR A 244 5.60 26.63 -22.34
CA THR A 244 5.26 27.41 -23.56
C THR A 244 3.95 28.19 -23.47
N GLU A 245 3.32 28.38 -22.31
CA GLU A 245 2.05 29.14 -22.23
C GLU A 245 2.15 30.56 -21.64
N ASP A 246 3.34 31.11 -21.41
CA ASP A 246 3.55 32.50 -21.04
C ASP A 246 4.50 33.22 -22.04
N ALA A 247 4.02 33.46 -23.24
CA ALA A 247 4.65 34.41 -24.20
C ALA A 247 3.59 35.24 -24.92
#